data_85377f376056734a9ede0849eadfab40
#
_entry.id   85377f376056734a9ede0849eadfab40
#
_cell.length_a   1.000
_cell.length_b   1.000
_cell.length_c   1.000
_cell.angle_alpha   90.00
_cell.angle_beta   90.00
_cell.angle_gamma   90.00
#
_symmetry.space_group_name_H-M   'P 1'
#
loop_
_entity.id
_entity.type
_entity.pdbx_description
1 polymer ?
#
loop_
_entity_poly.entity_id
_entity_poly.type
_entity_poly.pdbx_seq_one_letter_code
_entity_poly.pdbx_strand_id
1 'polypeptide(L)'
;MEAFVLHSYHWSESSLILDLFTRERGRLAVAAKGAKRPYSQFRSVLLPFQRLHVSLSKSVADENTEVHTLRQAEWAGGWPMLSGSALFRGFYCNELVMKLLARQDPHPALFDAYALTLPGLVEGSEPAREQAALRAFELLLLREAGLLPDLSVVTLTLLPVAAEQRYVLVPEAGVMVAREEAGSLSGAQLLQLQAALHTEESVTATVAALQRACVPTLAPLRTALRALLHYHAGTSTLRTRTVMQGVQNLIAHEPTRRT
;
A
#
# COMPACT_ATOMS: atom_id res chain seq x y z
N MET A 1 -20.80 -2.33 -2.63
CA MET A 1 -19.58 -1.52 -2.54
C MET A 1 -18.39 -2.35 -2.98
N GLU A 2 -17.37 -1.69 -3.53
CA GLU A 2 -16.13 -2.35 -3.94
C GLU A 2 -15.17 -2.49 -2.77
N ALA A 3 -14.46 -3.63 -2.69
CA ALA A 3 -13.58 -3.93 -1.59
C ALA A 3 -12.39 -4.82 -1.98
N PHE A 4 -11.31 -4.72 -1.19
CA PHE A 4 -10.21 -5.69 -1.11
C PHE A 4 -10.08 -6.22 0.31
N VAL A 5 -9.72 -7.50 0.46
CA VAL A 5 -9.37 -8.07 1.76
C VAL A 5 -7.93 -7.72 2.08
N LEU A 6 -7.71 -6.90 3.10
CA LEU A 6 -6.37 -6.55 3.58
C LEU A 6 -5.82 -7.65 4.50
N HIS A 7 -6.67 -8.13 5.42
CA HIS A 7 -6.30 -9.17 6.38
C HIS A 7 -7.51 -9.96 6.85
N SER A 8 -7.28 -11.19 7.31
CA SER A 8 -8.30 -12.06 7.91
C SER A 8 -7.82 -12.60 9.25
N TYR A 9 -8.70 -12.54 10.26
CA TYR A 9 -8.45 -13.05 11.60
C TYR A 9 -9.40 -14.22 11.90
N HIS A 10 -8.90 -15.26 12.56
CA HIS A 10 -9.74 -16.32 13.10
C HIS A 10 -10.57 -15.77 14.26
N TRP A 11 -11.89 -15.84 14.17
CA TRP A 11 -12.78 -15.34 15.22
C TRP A 11 -13.50 -16.47 15.97
N SER A 12 -14.02 -17.47 15.24
CA SER A 12 -14.66 -18.65 15.82
C SER A 12 -14.32 -19.89 14.99
N GLU A 13 -14.85 -21.04 15.36
CA GLU A 13 -14.66 -22.28 14.61
C GLU A 13 -15.02 -22.15 13.13
N SER A 14 -16.09 -21.41 12.82
CA SER A 14 -16.63 -21.29 11.46
C SER A 14 -16.53 -19.88 10.86
N SER A 15 -16.08 -18.87 11.60
CA SER A 15 -16.17 -17.46 11.16
C SER A 15 -14.81 -16.76 11.15
N LEU A 16 -14.72 -15.71 10.33
CA LEU A 16 -13.56 -14.82 10.22
C LEU A 16 -13.96 -13.39 10.56
N ILE A 17 -13.03 -12.61 11.10
CA ILE A 17 -13.07 -11.14 11.03
C ILE A 17 -12.15 -10.73 9.88
N LEU A 18 -12.65 -9.87 9.02
CA LEU A 18 -11.91 -9.32 7.89
C LEU A 18 -11.62 -7.84 8.15
N ASP A 19 -10.42 -7.39 7.81
CA ASP A 19 -10.13 -5.99 7.59
C ASP A 19 -10.26 -5.75 6.07
N LEU A 20 -11.29 -4.99 5.67
CA LEU A 20 -11.56 -4.67 4.28
C LEU A 20 -11.12 -3.24 3.98
N PHE A 21 -10.52 -3.02 2.82
CA PHE A 21 -10.36 -1.71 2.24
C PHE A 21 -11.47 -1.51 1.21
N THR A 22 -12.35 -0.57 1.47
CA THR A 22 -13.51 -0.28 0.61
C THR A 22 -13.37 1.09 -0.03
N ARG A 23 -13.86 1.21 -1.28
CA ARG A 23 -13.78 2.46 -2.03
C ARG A 23 -14.61 3.58 -1.41
N GLU A 24 -15.81 3.23 -0.94
CA GLU A 24 -16.83 4.19 -0.50
C GLU A 24 -16.80 4.49 1.00
N ARG A 25 -16.21 3.60 1.80
CA ARG A 25 -16.26 3.70 3.28
C ARG A 25 -14.90 3.53 3.95
N GLY A 26 -13.81 3.51 3.18
CA GLY A 26 -12.47 3.30 3.73
C GLY A 26 -12.28 1.91 4.32
N ARG A 27 -11.49 1.81 5.40
CA ARG A 27 -11.22 0.55 6.08
C ARG A 27 -12.38 0.14 7.00
N LEU A 28 -12.81 -1.11 6.89
CA LEU A 28 -13.91 -1.66 7.71
C LEU A 28 -13.51 -2.99 8.34
N ALA A 29 -13.87 -3.19 9.61
CA ALA A 29 -13.87 -4.50 10.22
C ALA A 29 -15.21 -5.21 9.94
N VAL A 30 -15.14 -6.45 9.42
CA VAL A 30 -16.32 -7.16 8.94
C VAL A 30 -16.30 -8.60 9.41
N ALA A 31 -17.39 -9.06 10.05
CA ALA A 31 -17.58 -10.44 10.44
C ALA A 31 -18.14 -11.27 9.28
N ALA A 32 -17.37 -12.22 8.76
CA ALA A 32 -17.79 -13.18 7.75
C ALA A 32 -18.22 -14.48 8.45
N LYS A 33 -19.50 -14.56 8.82
CA LYS A 33 -20.08 -15.71 9.53
C LYS A 33 -20.10 -16.93 8.61
N GLY A 34 -19.63 -18.07 9.11
CA GLY A 34 -19.61 -19.33 8.37
C GLY A 34 -18.56 -19.40 7.24
N ALA A 35 -17.66 -18.43 7.11
CA ALA A 35 -16.67 -18.38 6.04
C ALA A 35 -15.72 -19.59 6.01
N LYS A 36 -15.48 -20.23 7.14
CA LYS A 36 -14.60 -21.42 7.27
C LYS A 36 -15.31 -22.75 7.01
N ARG A 37 -16.64 -22.76 6.87
CA ARG A 37 -17.39 -24.01 6.61
C ARG A 37 -16.95 -24.63 5.28
N PRO A 38 -16.90 -25.97 5.16
CA PRO A 38 -16.41 -26.65 3.94
C PRO A 38 -17.08 -26.20 2.64
N TYR A 39 -18.39 -25.96 2.67
CA TYR A 39 -19.20 -25.55 1.51
C TYR A 39 -19.51 -24.05 1.48
N SER A 40 -18.75 -23.22 2.20
CA SER A 40 -18.97 -21.79 2.21
C SER A 40 -18.50 -21.15 0.90
N GLN A 41 -19.37 -20.40 0.24
CA GLN A 41 -19.04 -19.58 -0.94
C GLN A 41 -17.97 -18.51 -0.62
N PHE A 42 -17.89 -18.06 0.63
CA PHE A 42 -16.89 -17.10 1.08
C PHE A 42 -15.46 -17.63 0.99
N ARG A 43 -15.27 -18.94 1.10
CA ARG A 43 -13.94 -19.54 1.16
C ARG A 43 -13.12 -19.33 -0.10
N SER A 44 -13.76 -19.37 -1.27
CA SER A 44 -13.12 -19.17 -2.57
C SER A 44 -13.03 -17.70 -2.98
N VAL A 45 -13.83 -16.82 -2.37
CA VAL A 45 -13.97 -15.43 -2.78
C VAL A 45 -13.16 -14.48 -1.90
N LEU A 46 -13.12 -14.71 -0.56
CA LEU A 46 -12.46 -13.83 0.40
C LEU A 46 -10.94 -14.00 0.39
N LEU A 47 -10.33 -13.90 -0.77
CA LEU A 47 -8.90 -13.98 -0.96
C LEU A 47 -8.27 -12.58 -1.00
N PRO A 48 -7.04 -12.40 -0.47
CA PRO A 48 -6.34 -11.12 -0.58
C PRO A 48 -6.08 -10.77 -2.06
N PHE A 49 -5.97 -9.47 -2.35
CA PHE A 49 -5.67 -8.91 -3.67
C PHE A 49 -6.72 -9.13 -4.75
N GLN A 50 -7.85 -9.76 -4.43
CA GLN A 50 -8.99 -9.88 -5.34
C GLN A 50 -9.96 -8.72 -5.11
N ARG A 51 -10.41 -8.11 -6.22
CA ARG A 51 -11.45 -7.08 -6.18
C ARG A 51 -12.81 -7.76 -5.98
N LEU A 52 -13.54 -7.30 -5.00
CA LEU A 52 -14.81 -7.88 -4.58
C LEU A 52 -15.92 -6.83 -4.64
N HIS A 53 -17.12 -7.29 -4.99
CA HIS A 53 -18.35 -6.61 -4.65
C HIS A 53 -18.89 -7.18 -3.35
N VAL A 54 -18.99 -6.35 -2.31
CA VAL A 54 -19.49 -6.78 -1.01
C VAL A 54 -20.76 -6.05 -0.61
N SER A 55 -21.65 -6.75 0.10
CA SER A 55 -22.78 -6.16 0.78
C SER A 55 -22.74 -6.50 2.27
N LEU A 56 -23.05 -5.51 3.10
CA LEU A 56 -23.12 -5.65 4.55
C LEU A 56 -24.57 -5.72 4.97
N SER A 57 -24.88 -6.45 6.06
CA SER A 57 -26.21 -6.41 6.62
C SER A 57 -26.48 -5.00 7.17
N LYS A 58 -27.72 -4.54 6.98
CA LYS A 58 -28.18 -3.31 7.66
C LYS A 58 -28.13 -3.59 9.15
N SER A 59 -27.24 -2.93 9.87
CA SER A 59 -27.28 -2.92 11.32
C SER A 59 -28.49 -2.10 11.74
N VAL A 60 -29.37 -2.67 12.54
CA VAL A 60 -30.46 -1.93 13.20
C VAL A 60 -29.89 -1.14 14.40
N ALA A 61 -28.67 -1.41 14.78
CA ALA A 61 -27.97 -0.78 15.89
C ALA A 61 -26.82 0.10 15.36
N ASP A 62 -26.92 1.37 15.63
CA ASP A 62 -25.88 2.40 15.66
C ASP A 62 -24.92 2.54 14.46
N GLU A 63 -24.83 3.77 13.98
CA GLU A 63 -23.74 4.26 13.09
C GLU A 63 -22.35 4.02 13.69
N ASN A 64 -22.26 3.75 14.98
CA ASN A 64 -21.04 3.46 15.75
C ASN A 64 -20.64 1.98 15.81
N THR A 65 -21.23 1.09 15.01
CA THR A 65 -20.85 -0.34 15.04
C THR A 65 -19.46 -0.51 14.45
N GLU A 66 -18.48 -0.86 15.27
CA GLU A 66 -17.09 -1.09 14.86
C GLU A 66 -16.91 -2.30 13.93
N VAL A 67 -17.78 -3.32 14.03
CA VAL A 67 -17.70 -4.56 13.24
C VAL A 67 -19.01 -4.82 12.51
N HIS A 68 -18.99 -4.66 11.19
CA HIS A 68 -20.14 -4.94 10.33
C HIS A 68 -20.29 -6.45 10.07
N THR A 69 -21.47 -6.91 9.67
CA THR A 69 -21.66 -8.31 9.23
C THR A 69 -21.68 -8.39 7.71
N LEU A 70 -20.82 -9.22 7.14
CA LEU A 70 -20.79 -9.51 5.70
C LEU A 70 -22.02 -10.35 5.33
N ARG A 71 -22.81 -9.85 4.37
CA ARG A 71 -23.99 -10.55 3.83
C ARG A 71 -23.63 -11.31 2.57
N GLN A 72 -22.96 -10.65 1.63
CA GLN A 72 -22.55 -11.21 0.35
C GLN A 72 -21.16 -10.70 -0.02
N ALA A 73 -20.41 -11.52 -0.73
CA ALA A 73 -19.18 -11.16 -1.39
C ALA A 73 -19.13 -11.89 -2.73
N GLU A 74 -18.85 -11.17 -3.78
CA GLU A 74 -18.74 -11.69 -5.13
C GLU A 74 -17.45 -11.18 -5.76
N TRP A 75 -16.83 -11.99 -6.58
CA TRP A 75 -15.66 -11.57 -7.33
C TRP A 75 -16.04 -10.53 -8.38
N ALA A 76 -15.38 -9.39 -8.34
CA ALA A 76 -15.63 -8.25 -9.23
C ALA A 76 -14.70 -8.21 -10.44
N GLY A 77 -14.04 -9.32 -10.76
CA GLY A 77 -12.96 -9.36 -11.73
C GLY A 77 -11.64 -8.95 -11.09
N GLY A 78 -10.56 -9.01 -11.81
CA GLY A 78 -9.25 -8.65 -11.28
C GLY A 78 -8.11 -9.25 -12.08
N TRP A 79 -6.97 -9.21 -11.46
CA TRP A 79 -5.71 -9.67 -12.02
C TRP A 79 -5.41 -11.09 -11.57
N PRO A 80 -4.48 -11.79 -12.23
CA PRO A 80 -3.97 -13.06 -11.72
C PRO A 80 -3.53 -12.93 -10.27
N MET A 81 -3.70 -14.00 -9.48
CA MET A 81 -3.27 -14.00 -8.09
C MET A 81 -1.78 -13.73 -7.99
N LEU A 82 -1.39 -12.88 -7.05
CA LEU A 82 0.02 -12.66 -6.74
C LEU A 82 0.64 -13.95 -6.19
N SER A 83 1.83 -14.28 -6.66
CA SER A 83 2.59 -15.46 -6.24
C SER A 83 4.04 -15.08 -5.91
N GLY A 84 4.79 -15.98 -5.30
CA GLY A 84 6.21 -15.80 -5.01
C GLY A 84 6.53 -14.48 -4.31
N SER A 85 7.49 -13.73 -4.81
CA SER A 85 7.92 -12.45 -4.25
C SER A 85 6.85 -11.34 -4.39
N ALA A 86 6.00 -11.41 -5.42
CA ALA A 86 4.89 -10.47 -5.62
C ALA A 86 3.87 -10.53 -4.48
N LEU A 87 3.63 -11.72 -3.92
CA LEU A 87 2.74 -11.92 -2.77
C LEU A 87 3.18 -11.09 -1.55
N PHE A 88 4.47 -11.10 -1.24
CA PHE A 88 5.02 -10.30 -0.14
C PHE A 88 4.90 -8.80 -0.39
N ARG A 89 5.09 -8.35 -1.65
CA ARG A 89 4.88 -6.94 -2.03
C ARG A 89 3.43 -6.51 -1.86
N GLY A 90 2.48 -7.37 -2.23
CA GLY A 90 1.06 -7.13 -1.99
C GLY A 90 0.73 -7.05 -0.50
N PHE A 91 1.19 -7.98 0.31
CA PHE A 91 1.01 -7.93 1.77
C PHE A 91 1.69 -6.72 2.42
N TYR A 92 2.80 -6.27 1.89
CA TYR A 92 3.43 -5.02 2.30
C TYR A 92 2.50 -3.82 2.07
N CYS A 93 1.88 -3.70 0.89
CA CYS A 93 0.88 -2.66 0.63
C CYS A 93 -0.30 -2.75 1.60
N ASN A 94 -0.82 -3.96 1.87
CA ASN A 94 -1.89 -4.18 2.84
C ASN A 94 -1.48 -3.71 4.25
N GLU A 95 -0.28 -4.07 4.70
CA GLU A 95 0.22 -3.68 6.01
C GLU A 95 0.33 -2.16 6.14
N LEU A 96 0.81 -1.47 5.10
CA LEU A 96 0.89 -0.01 5.07
C LEU A 96 -0.50 0.64 5.17
N VAL A 97 -1.46 0.18 4.37
CA VAL A 97 -2.86 0.66 4.43
C VAL A 97 -3.43 0.48 5.83
N MET A 98 -3.23 -0.71 6.44
CA MET A 98 -3.74 -0.99 7.78
C MET A 98 -3.11 -0.14 8.88
N LYS A 99 -1.86 0.28 8.71
CA LYS A 99 -1.12 1.07 9.71
C LYS A 99 -1.36 2.57 9.60
N LEU A 100 -1.51 3.09 8.37
CA LEU A 100 -1.49 4.52 8.11
C LEU A 100 -2.87 5.13 7.89
N LEU A 101 -3.88 4.35 7.48
CA LEU A 101 -5.23 4.87 7.33
C LEU A 101 -6.09 4.61 8.56
N ALA A 102 -6.93 5.56 8.89
CA ALA A 102 -7.99 5.38 9.89
C ALA A 102 -9.08 4.42 9.39
N ARG A 103 -9.87 3.86 10.32
CA ARG A 103 -11.09 3.13 9.96
C ARG A 103 -12.19 4.10 9.61
N GLN A 104 -13.08 3.68 8.69
CA GLN A 104 -14.26 4.42 8.25
C GLN A 104 -13.94 5.81 7.65
N ASP A 105 -12.73 5.97 7.13
CA ASP A 105 -12.28 7.15 6.43
C ASP A 105 -12.09 6.81 4.94
N PRO A 106 -12.96 7.31 4.03
CA PRO A 106 -12.91 6.96 2.62
C PRO A 106 -11.76 7.65 1.88
N HIS A 107 -10.98 6.86 1.17
CA HIS A 107 -9.92 7.31 0.26
C HIS A 107 -10.11 6.69 -1.14
N PRO A 108 -11.10 7.13 -1.92
CA PRO A 108 -11.44 6.50 -3.21
C PRO A 108 -10.28 6.55 -4.22
N ALA A 109 -9.54 7.67 -4.26
CA ALA A 109 -8.37 7.79 -5.13
C ALA A 109 -7.27 6.78 -4.76
N LEU A 110 -7.02 6.56 -3.47
CA LEU A 110 -6.04 5.57 -3.02
C LEU A 110 -6.52 4.13 -3.25
N PHE A 111 -7.82 3.87 -3.12
CA PHE A 111 -8.41 2.57 -3.46
C PHE A 111 -8.17 2.23 -4.94
N ASP A 112 -8.44 3.18 -5.82
CA ASP A 112 -8.20 3.01 -7.26
C ASP A 112 -6.69 2.87 -7.57
N ALA A 113 -5.83 3.65 -6.91
CA ALA A 113 -4.38 3.52 -7.03
C ALA A 113 -3.86 2.16 -6.53
N TYR A 114 -4.41 1.64 -5.42
CA TYR A 114 -4.10 0.29 -4.93
C TYR A 114 -4.45 -0.77 -5.98
N ALA A 115 -5.65 -0.69 -6.57
CA ALA A 115 -6.08 -1.59 -7.64
C ALA A 115 -5.15 -1.55 -8.86
N LEU A 116 -4.66 -0.35 -9.24
CA LEU A 116 -3.71 -0.16 -10.35
C LEU A 116 -2.29 -0.62 -10.02
N THR A 117 -1.93 -0.67 -8.74
CA THR A 117 -0.59 -1.10 -8.30
C THR A 117 -0.42 -2.61 -8.37
N LEU A 118 -1.44 -3.38 -7.98
CA LEU A 118 -1.36 -4.85 -7.89
C LEU A 118 -0.87 -5.53 -9.18
N PRO A 119 -1.35 -5.18 -10.40
CA PRO A 119 -0.84 -5.74 -11.64
C PRO A 119 0.65 -5.48 -11.88
N GLY A 120 1.14 -4.31 -11.46
CA GLY A 120 2.55 -3.95 -11.58
C GLY A 120 3.49 -4.74 -10.67
N LEU A 121 2.93 -5.50 -9.71
CA LEU A 121 3.70 -6.35 -8.78
C LEU A 121 3.86 -7.80 -9.26
N VAL A 122 3.17 -8.20 -10.32
CA VAL A 122 3.18 -9.59 -10.82
C VAL A 122 4.59 -9.98 -11.25
N GLU A 123 5.00 -11.23 -10.94
CA GLU A 123 6.31 -11.76 -11.34
C GLU A 123 6.49 -11.77 -12.84
N GLY A 124 7.70 -11.48 -13.31
CA GLY A 124 8.06 -11.37 -14.72
C GLY A 124 8.03 -9.95 -15.28
N SER A 125 7.61 -8.97 -14.48
CA SER A 125 7.78 -7.56 -14.79
C SER A 125 9.25 -7.15 -14.68
N GLU A 126 9.66 -6.11 -15.40
CA GLU A 126 10.98 -5.52 -15.24
C GLU A 126 11.17 -5.03 -13.79
N PRO A 127 12.28 -5.38 -13.09
CA PRO A 127 12.46 -5.02 -11.67
C PRO A 127 12.34 -3.54 -11.37
N ALA A 128 12.73 -2.67 -12.30
CA ALA A 128 12.59 -1.22 -12.14
C ALA A 128 11.11 -0.79 -12.15
N ARG A 129 10.27 -1.42 -12.97
CA ARG A 129 8.83 -1.14 -13.02
C ARG A 129 8.11 -1.59 -11.76
N GLU A 130 8.45 -2.76 -11.23
CA GLU A 130 7.89 -3.24 -9.96
C GLU A 130 8.23 -2.29 -8.81
N GLN A 131 9.49 -1.84 -8.74
CA GLN A 131 9.92 -0.89 -7.72
C GLN A 131 9.23 0.47 -7.91
N ALA A 132 9.10 0.96 -9.14
CA ALA A 132 8.41 2.20 -9.42
C ALA A 132 6.91 2.13 -9.02
N ALA A 133 6.24 1.00 -9.26
CA ALA A 133 4.86 0.79 -8.83
C ALA A 133 4.72 0.88 -7.31
N LEU A 134 5.62 0.24 -6.55
CA LEU A 134 5.64 0.35 -5.09
C LEU A 134 5.90 1.78 -4.61
N ARG A 135 6.89 2.47 -5.18
CA ARG A 135 7.21 3.88 -4.80
C ARG A 135 6.05 4.80 -5.10
N ALA A 136 5.40 4.66 -6.25
CA ALA A 136 4.21 5.44 -6.60
C ALA A 136 3.07 5.21 -5.60
N PHE A 137 2.81 3.96 -5.23
CA PHE A 137 1.81 3.63 -4.21
C PHE A 137 2.14 4.23 -2.84
N GLU A 138 3.39 4.13 -2.39
CA GLU A 138 3.84 4.69 -1.10
C GLU A 138 3.68 6.22 -1.06
N LEU A 139 4.02 6.92 -2.15
CA LEU A 139 3.83 8.36 -2.26
C LEU A 139 2.36 8.74 -2.18
N LEU A 140 1.49 8.02 -2.91
CA LEU A 140 0.05 8.26 -2.88
C LEU A 140 -0.55 7.98 -1.51
N LEU A 141 -0.14 6.90 -0.86
CA LEU A 141 -0.59 6.56 0.49
C LEU A 141 -0.20 7.65 1.50
N LEU A 142 1.06 8.10 1.48
CA LEU A 142 1.52 9.18 2.36
C LEU A 142 0.79 10.49 2.08
N ARG A 143 0.53 10.82 0.82
CA ARG A 143 -0.26 12.01 0.44
C ARG A 143 -1.69 11.93 0.97
N GLU A 144 -2.39 10.83 0.70
CA GLU A 144 -3.78 10.64 1.11
C GLU A 144 -3.95 10.59 2.64
N ALA A 145 -2.94 10.09 3.34
CA ALA A 145 -2.88 10.12 4.81
C ALA A 145 -2.45 11.48 5.39
N GLY A 146 -2.11 12.48 4.56
CA GLY A 146 -1.63 13.79 5.01
C GLY A 146 -0.23 13.76 5.63
N LEU A 147 0.57 12.75 5.29
CA LEU A 147 1.89 12.50 5.90
C LEU A 147 3.08 12.81 4.95
N LEU A 148 2.79 13.16 3.70
CA LEU A 148 3.81 13.55 2.73
C LEU A 148 4.03 15.07 2.81
N PRO A 149 5.26 15.55 3.04
CA PRO A 149 5.54 16.99 2.95
C PRO A 149 5.40 17.46 1.49
N ASP A 150 5.15 18.76 1.31
CA ASP A 150 5.24 19.39 -0.02
C ASP A 150 6.68 19.29 -0.54
N LEU A 151 6.85 18.59 -1.66
CA LEU A 151 8.16 18.32 -2.25
C LEU A 151 8.72 19.52 -3.04
N SER A 152 7.95 20.59 -3.23
CA SER A 152 8.36 21.79 -3.96
C SER A 152 8.99 22.86 -3.08
N VAL A 153 8.94 22.69 -1.75
CA VAL A 153 9.49 23.67 -0.80
C VAL A 153 10.33 23.01 0.28
N VAL A 154 11.35 23.71 0.76
CA VAL A 154 12.11 23.34 1.95
C VAL A 154 11.23 23.58 3.17
N THR A 155 10.85 22.53 3.89
CA THR A 155 9.75 22.56 4.87
C THR A 155 9.94 23.61 5.95
N LEU A 156 11.15 23.75 6.51
CA LEU A 156 11.40 24.68 7.62
C LEU A 156 11.51 26.15 7.19
N THR A 157 11.95 26.42 5.98
CA THR A 157 12.20 27.80 5.50
C THR A 157 11.14 28.30 4.53
N LEU A 158 10.33 27.40 4.00
CA LEU A 158 9.35 27.64 2.93
C LEU A 158 9.95 28.18 1.64
N LEU A 159 11.28 28.07 1.49
CA LEU A 159 11.95 28.45 0.25
C LEU A 159 11.68 27.42 -0.83
N PRO A 160 11.48 27.83 -2.10
CA PRO A 160 11.31 26.92 -3.21
C PRO A 160 12.50 25.98 -3.35
N VAL A 161 12.22 24.72 -3.73
CA VAL A 161 13.24 23.74 -4.07
C VAL A 161 13.92 24.14 -5.39
N ALA A 162 15.24 24.31 -5.36
CA ALA A 162 16.05 24.61 -6.54
C ALA A 162 16.45 23.32 -7.26
N ALA A 163 16.24 23.25 -8.57
CA ALA A 163 16.42 22.03 -9.37
C ALA A 163 17.81 21.41 -9.23
N GLU A 164 18.85 22.24 -9.17
CA GLU A 164 20.26 21.83 -9.14
C GLU A 164 20.76 21.46 -7.74
N GLN A 165 19.98 21.76 -6.70
CA GLN A 165 20.38 21.49 -5.33
C GLN A 165 19.95 20.09 -4.89
N ARG A 166 20.60 19.56 -3.84
CA ARG A 166 20.32 18.23 -3.29
C ARG A 166 19.54 18.34 -1.99
N TYR A 167 18.61 17.40 -1.80
CA TYR A 167 17.69 17.39 -0.66
C TYR A 167 17.53 15.99 -0.06
N VAL A 168 17.12 15.95 1.19
CA VAL A 168 16.74 14.74 1.91
C VAL A 168 15.32 14.91 2.48
N LEU A 169 14.59 13.80 2.58
CA LEU A 169 13.30 13.75 3.27
C LEU A 169 13.53 13.21 4.67
N VAL A 170 13.25 14.04 5.67
CA VAL A 170 13.40 13.70 7.09
C VAL A 170 12.01 13.61 7.72
N PRO A 171 11.65 12.53 8.43
CA PRO A 171 10.28 12.33 8.93
C PRO A 171 9.71 13.50 9.74
N GLU A 172 10.51 14.12 10.60
CA GLU A 172 10.06 15.21 11.48
C GLU A 172 10.25 16.59 10.87
N ALA A 173 11.12 16.73 9.89
CA ALA A 173 11.53 18.02 9.33
C ALA A 173 11.15 18.22 7.86
N GLY A 174 10.57 17.19 7.21
CA GLY A 174 10.16 17.25 5.82
C GLY A 174 11.33 17.34 4.85
N VAL A 175 11.23 18.22 3.86
CA VAL A 175 12.26 18.46 2.85
C VAL A 175 13.34 19.38 3.43
N MET A 176 14.58 18.90 3.44
CA MET A 176 15.74 19.65 3.90
C MET A 176 16.85 19.63 2.86
N VAL A 177 17.68 20.69 2.84
CA VAL A 177 18.91 20.70 2.03
C VAL A 177 19.84 19.60 2.52
N ALA A 178 20.33 18.80 1.59
CA ALA A 178 21.25 17.71 1.90
C ALA A 178 22.66 18.27 2.21
N ARG A 179 23.31 17.69 3.22
CA ARG A 179 24.73 17.96 3.53
C ARG A 179 25.67 17.13 2.70
N GLU A 180 25.21 15.94 2.28
CA GLU A 180 25.96 14.96 1.49
C GLU A 180 25.13 14.54 0.27
N GLU A 181 25.81 14.16 -0.82
CA GLU A 181 25.14 13.68 -2.03
C GLU A 181 24.58 12.27 -1.88
N ALA A 182 25.23 11.42 -1.07
CA ALA A 182 24.84 10.03 -0.88
C ALA A 182 23.41 9.90 -0.30
N GLY A 183 22.54 9.20 -1.01
CA GLY A 183 21.15 8.97 -0.60
C GLY A 183 20.22 10.17 -0.73
N SER A 184 20.70 11.30 -1.26
CA SER A 184 19.89 12.51 -1.48
C SER A 184 19.20 12.50 -2.86
N LEU A 185 18.14 13.31 -2.97
CA LEU A 185 17.39 13.56 -4.21
C LEU A 185 17.77 14.92 -4.78
N SER A 186 17.83 15.06 -6.11
CA SER A 186 17.96 16.40 -6.69
C SER A 186 16.63 17.15 -6.60
N GLY A 187 16.71 18.49 -6.58
CA GLY A 187 15.50 19.32 -6.61
C GLY A 187 14.65 19.06 -7.86
N ALA A 188 15.29 18.82 -9.01
CA ALA A 188 14.57 18.45 -10.23
C ALA A 188 13.74 17.15 -10.03
N GLN A 189 14.29 16.15 -9.35
CA GLN A 189 13.57 14.90 -9.03
C GLN A 189 12.39 15.15 -8.08
N LEU A 190 12.57 15.96 -7.03
CA LEU A 190 11.48 16.33 -6.12
C LEU A 190 10.36 17.08 -6.84
N LEU A 191 10.69 18.05 -7.67
CA LEU A 191 9.72 18.82 -8.46
C LEU A 191 8.96 17.93 -9.46
N GLN A 192 9.64 16.96 -10.09
CA GLN A 192 8.98 15.98 -10.97
C GLN A 192 8.00 15.08 -10.20
N LEU A 193 8.38 14.61 -9.01
CA LEU A 193 7.49 13.84 -8.15
C LEU A 193 6.29 14.67 -7.69
N GLN A 194 6.51 15.93 -7.30
CA GLN A 194 5.46 16.86 -6.92
C GLN A 194 4.48 17.12 -8.07
N ALA A 195 4.98 17.41 -9.26
CA ALA A 195 4.14 17.59 -10.45
C ALA A 195 3.30 16.35 -10.77
N ALA A 196 3.91 15.15 -10.66
CA ALA A 196 3.22 13.89 -10.89
C ALA A 196 2.11 13.64 -9.85
N LEU A 197 2.31 14.02 -8.57
CA LEU A 197 1.29 13.94 -7.52
C LEU A 197 0.07 14.84 -7.78
N HIS A 198 0.25 15.94 -8.50
CA HIS A 198 -0.81 16.92 -8.82
C HIS A 198 -1.38 16.76 -10.23
N THR A 199 -1.19 15.61 -10.87
CA THR A 199 -1.85 15.32 -12.14
C THR A 199 -3.35 15.19 -11.91
N GLU A 200 -4.15 16.13 -12.45
CA GLU A 200 -5.59 16.25 -12.17
C GLU A 200 -6.47 15.41 -13.11
N GLU A 201 -5.93 14.83 -14.18
CA GLU A 201 -6.74 14.16 -15.22
C GLU A 201 -7.48 12.92 -14.70
N SER A 202 -6.79 12.03 -13.99
CA SER A 202 -7.34 10.81 -13.40
C SER A 202 -6.35 10.11 -12.48
N VAL A 203 -6.84 9.24 -11.61
CA VAL A 203 -5.97 8.39 -10.76
C VAL A 203 -5.02 7.54 -11.62
N THR A 204 -5.49 7.03 -12.75
CA THR A 204 -4.65 6.25 -13.68
C THR A 204 -3.50 7.11 -14.25
N ALA A 205 -3.78 8.34 -14.65
CA ALA A 205 -2.77 9.28 -15.15
C ALA A 205 -1.76 9.63 -14.04
N THR A 206 -2.24 9.90 -12.83
CA THR A 206 -1.40 10.17 -11.65
C THR A 206 -0.47 9.00 -11.34
N VAL A 207 -1.00 7.77 -11.26
CA VAL A 207 -0.18 6.56 -11.00
C VAL A 207 0.86 6.37 -12.08
N ALA A 208 0.50 6.51 -13.37
CA ALA A 208 1.44 6.38 -14.48
C ALA A 208 2.52 7.48 -14.48
N ALA A 209 2.16 8.72 -14.16
CA ALA A 209 3.09 9.84 -14.04
C ALA A 209 4.10 9.61 -12.90
N LEU A 210 3.61 9.18 -11.72
CA LEU A 210 4.44 8.85 -10.57
C LEU A 210 5.38 7.69 -10.85
N GLN A 211 4.90 6.62 -11.48
CA GLN A 211 5.76 5.49 -11.85
C GLN A 211 6.92 5.95 -12.74
N ARG A 212 6.64 6.78 -13.76
CA ARG A 212 7.69 7.35 -14.62
C ARG A 212 8.67 8.24 -13.83
N ALA A 213 8.17 9.11 -12.95
CA ALA A 213 8.99 9.98 -12.13
C ALA A 213 9.87 9.21 -11.11
N CYS A 214 9.41 8.06 -10.63
CA CYS A 214 10.15 7.22 -9.69
C CYS A 214 11.33 6.48 -10.31
N VAL A 215 11.26 6.07 -11.60
CA VAL A 215 12.30 5.24 -12.23
C VAL A 215 13.71 5.81 -12.06
N PRO A 216 14.01 7.10 -12.37
CA PRO A 216 15.37 7.63 -12.28
C PRO A 216 15.88 7.84 -10.85
N THR A 217 15.04 7.59 -9.82
CA THR A 217 15.34 7.94 -8.42
C THR A 217 15.04 6.80 -7.42
N LEU A 218 14.92 5.56 -7.90
CA LEU A 218 14.45 4.42 -7.10
C LEU A 218 15.22 4.21 -5.80
N ALA A 219 16.57 4.26 -5.83
CA ALA A 219 17.39 3.95 -4.67
C ALA A 219 17.27 5.02 -3.55
N PRO A 220 17.53 6.32 -3.80
CA PRO A 220 17.38 7.35 -2.78
C PRO A 220 15.91 7.50 -2.34
N LEU A 221 14.95 7.42 -3.26
CA LEU A 221 13.53 7.51 -2.95
C LEU A 221 13.08 6.36 -2.01
N ARG A 222 13.53 5.12 -2.28
CA ARG A 222 13.25 3.98 -1.39
C ARG A 222 13.74 4.23 0.04
N THR A 223 14.92 4.81 0.19
CA THR A 223 15.49 5.11 1.51
C THR A 223 14.66 6.17 2.22
N ALA A 224 14.33 7.25 1.53
CA ALA A 224 13.53 8.35 2.06
C ALA A 224 12.11 7.91 2.47
N LEU A 225 11.39 7.25 1.56
CA LEU A 225 10.02 6.77 1.82
C LEU A 225 9.99 5.74 2.94
N ARG A 226 10.98 4.85 3.01
CA ARG A 226 11.07 3.90 4.11
C ARG A 226 11.21 4.58 5.47
N ALA A 227 12.02 5.65 5.56
CA ALA A 227 12.17 6.42 6.80
C ALA A 227 10.83 7.06 7.21
N LEU A 228 10.13 7.72 6.28
CA LEU A 228 8.80 8.31 6.51
C LEU A 228 7.78 7.26 6.95
N LEU A 229 7.67 6.15 6.21
CA LEU A 229 6.70 5.10 6.49
C LEU A 229 6.93 4.44 7.85
N HIS A 230 8.18 4.16 8.22
CA HIS A 230 8.51 3.56 9.51
C HIS A 230 8.19 4.52 10.68
N TYR A 231 8.51 5.80 10.51
CA TYR A 231 8.22 6.83 11.50
C TYR A 231 6.72 6.93 11.75
N HIS A 232 5.93 7.14 10.70
CA HIS A 232 4.48 7.31 10.80
C HIS A 232 3.73 6.02 11.18
N ALA A 233 4.25 4.85 10.79
CA ALA A 233 3.70 3.56 11.22
C ALA A 233 4.03 3.20 12.68
N GLY A 234 4.85 3.99 13.37
CA GLY A 234 5.25 3.73 14.76
C GLY A 234 6.03 2.43 14.94
N THR A 235 6.77 1.98 13.91
CA THR A 235 7.49 0.70 13.96
C THR A 235 8.80 0.77 13.17
N SER A 236 9.85 0.21 13.75
CA SER A 236 11.14 0.08 13.07
C SER A 236 11.17 -1.03 12.01
N THR A 237 10.22 -1.98 12.07
CA THR A 237 10.17 -3.12 11.14
C THR A 237 8.72 -3.51 10.86
N LEU A 238 8.38 -3.62 9.58
CA LEU A 238 7.11 -4.15 9.13
C LEU A 238 7.11 -5.68 9.21
N ARG A 239 5.98 -6.29 9.64
CA ARG A 239 5.83 -7.75 9.80
C ARG A 239 6.09 -8.49 8.49
N THR A 240 5.57 -7.97 7.39
CA THR A 240 5.75 -8.55 6.05
C THR A 240 7.22 -8.69 5.69
N ARG A 241 8.05 -7.71 6.05
CA ARG A 241 9.50 -7.77 5.82
C ARG A 241 10.17 -8.85 6.67
N THR A 242 9.79 -8.97 7.93
CA THR A 242 10.33 -10.01 8.83
C THR A 242 10.01 -11.41 8.31
N VAL A 243 8.77 -11.63 7.87
CA VAL A 243 8.34 -12.91 7.28
C VAL A 243 9.09 -13.20 5.98
N MET A 244 9.22 -12.22 5.10
CA MET A 244 9.97 -12.37 3.84
C MET A 244 11.42 -12.76 4.08
N GLN A 245 12.09 -12.10 5.02
CA GLN A 245 13.48 -12.44 5.41
C GLN A 245 13.57 -13.84 5.99
N GLY A 246 12.63 -14.25 6.84
CA GLY A 246 12.56 -15.61 7.38
C GLY A 246 12.45 -16.68 6.29
N VAL A 247 11.57 -16.46 5.31
CA VAL A 247 11.39 -17.38 4.17
C VAL A 247 12.64 -17.44 3.29
N GLN A 248 13.27 -16.30 2.98
CA GLN A 248 14.52 -16.26 2.22
C GLN A 248 15.66 -17.02 2.92
N ASN A 249 15.77 -16.89 4.24
CA ASN A 249 16.76 -17.62 5.03
C ASN A 249 16.50 -19.13 5.01
N LEU A 250 15.25 -19.57 5.06
CA LEU A 250 14.90 -21.00 4.95
C LEU A 250 15.29 -21.57 3.59
N ILE A 251 14.99 -20.86 2.50
CA ILE A 251 15.35 -21.28 1.13
C ILE A 251 16.88 -21.34 0.96
N ALA A 252 17.61 -20.36 1.52
CA ALA A 252 19.07 -20.32 1.43
C ALA A 252 19.78 -21.44 2.25
N HIS A 253 19.09 -22.00 3.25
CA HIS A 253 19.62 -23.07 4.11
C HIS A 253 19.12 -24.46 3.73
N GLU A 254 18.35 -24.63 2.65
CA GLU A 254 18.00 -25.96 2.15
C GLU A 254 19.26 -26.63 1.57
N PRO A 255 19.81 -27.69 2.21
CA PRO A 255 20.98 -28.38 1.67
C PRO A 255 20.57 -29.03 0.36
N THR A 256 21.28 -28.72 -0.72
CA THR A 256 21.20 -29.41 -2.00
C THR A 256 21.29 -30.92 -1.73
N ARG A 257 20.15 -31.61 -1.67
CA ARG A 257 20.12 -33.07 -1.73
C ARG A 257 20.67 -33.45 -3.10
N ARG A 258 21.94 -33.72 -3.16
CA ARG A 258 22.57 -34.44 -4.27
C ARG A 258 21.95 -35.84 -4.31
N THR A 259 21.17 -36.10 -5.34
CA THR A 259 20.90 -37.45 -5.82
C THR A 259 22.13 -38.02 -6.48
#